data_60cd380becc7930f2d4d962c5fc63a9e
#
_entry.id   60cd380becc7930f2d4d962c5fc63a9e
#
_cell.length_a   1.000
_cell.length_b   1.000
_cell.length_c   1.000
_cell.angle_alpha   90.00
_cell.angle_beta   90.00
_cell.angle_gamma   90.00
#
_symmetry.space_group_name_H-M   'P 1'
#
loop_
_entity.id
_entity.type
_entity.pdbx_description
1 polymer ?
#
loop_
_entity_poly.entity_id
_entity_poly.type
_entity_poly.pdbx_seq_one_letter_code
_entity_poly.pdbx_strand_id
1 'polypeptide(L)'
;MKQSHVSIGLINPKSPDNVGAVLRAAANYRVEKVFYTGDRYPRAIERKDRTVDMNRKVSKDVLLSEAQCLTDVVTENMKIVCIEFAINAIPLPEYQHPDNALYIFGPEDGSIEQDIIDQSDAVVYVPTVGCMNLSASVNVLLYDRLFKSADYHASNTLISENRDTNNRLEVL
;
A
#
# COMPACT_ATOMS: atom_id res chain seq x y z
N MET A 1 4.34 11.31 -20.34
CA MET A 1 4.56 10.20 -19.38
C MET A 1 3.24 9.47 -19.25
N LYS A 2 3.24 8.14 -19.33
CA LYS A 2 2.04 7.32 -19.15
C LYS A 2 1.70 7.37 -17.66
N GLN A 3 0.53 7.86 -17.31
CA GLN A 3 0.11 7.93 -15.91
C GLN A 3 -0.11 6.50 -15.41
N SER A 4 0.64 6.08 -14.40
CA SER A 4 0.46 4.78 -13.75
C SER A 4 -0.66 4.87 -12.71
N HIS A 5 -1.58 3.92 -12.70
CA HIS A 5 -2.69 3.86 -11.76
C HIS A 5 -2.43 2.77 -10.73
N VAL A 6 -2.16 3.17 -9.50
CA VAL A 6 -1.85 2.26 -8.41
C VAL A 6 -2.87 2.42 -7.30
N SER A 7 -3.45 1.29 -6.89
CA SER A 7 -4.35 1.21 -5.74
C SER A 7 -3.88 0.14 -4.76
N ILE A 8 -4.27 0.28 -3.50
CA ILE A 8 -4.04 -0.70 -2.44
C ILE A 8 -5.37 -1.24 -1.96
N GLY A 9 -5.47 -2.54 -1.79
CA GLY A 9 -6.58 -3.25 -1.18
C GLY A 9 -6.17 -3.88 0.14
N LEU A 10 -6.93 -3.64 1.19
CA LEU A 10 -6.73 -4.19 2.52
C LEU A 10 -7.89 -5.11 2.87
N ILE A 11 -7.61 -6.40 3.08
CA ILE A 11 -8.65 -7.37 3.47
C ILE A 11 -8.89 -7.24 4.97
N ASN A 12 -10.10 -6.80 5.33
CA ASN A 12 -10.62 -6.75 6.69
C ASN A 12 -9.57 -6.30 7.75
N PRO A 13 -8.93 -5.12 7.56
CA PRO A 13 -7.86 -4.65 8.43
C PRO A 13 -8.39 -4.41 9.84
N LYS A 14 -7.57 -4.73 10.83
CA LYS A 14 -7.97 -4.71 12.25
C LYS A 14 -7.55 -3.43 12.96
N SER A 15 -6.39 -2.89 12.59
CA SER A 15 -5.76 -1.78 13.30
C SER A 15 -5.94 -0.45 12.56
N PRO A 16 -6.66 0.54 13.15
CA PRO A 16 -6.71 1.89 12.61
C PRO A 16 -5.34 2.55 12.45
N ASP A 17 -4.38 2.21 13.34
CA ASP A 17 -3.03 2.74 13.26
C ASP A 17 -2.28 2.21 12.02
N ASN A 18 -2.47 0.92 11.70
CA ASN A 18 -1.94 0.35 10.46
C ASN A 18 -2.57 0.99 9.22
N VAL A 19 -3.90 1.16 9.20
CA VAL A 19 -4.58 1.83 8.08
C VAL A 19 -4.08 3.26 7.91
N GLY A 20 -3.94 4.01 9.01
CA GLY A 20 -3.37 5.36 8.98
C GLY A 20 -1.93 5.40 8.44
N ALA A 21 -1.09 4.43 8.84
CA ALA A 21 0.28 4.31 8.33
C ALA A 21 0.31 3.90 6.84
N VAL A 22 -0.63 3.05 6.39
CA VAL A 22 -0.80 2.70 4.96
C VAL A 22 -1.21 3.93 4.15
N LEU A 23 -2.17 4.72 4.61
CA LEU A 23 -2.58 5.96 3.94
C LEU A 23 -1.40 6.94 3.80
N ARG A 24 -0.57 7.04 4.82
CA ARG A 24 0.64 7.87 4.78
C ARG A 24 1.65 7.35 3.75
N ALA A 25 1.88 6.04 3.71
CA ALA A 25 2.73 5.42 2.69
C ALA A 25 2.15 5.66 1.29
N ALA A 26 0.86 5.39 1.09
CA ALA A 26 0.15 5.59 -0.16
C ALA A 26 0.33 7.01 -0.70
N ALA A 27 0.18 8.02 0.16
CA ALA A 27 0.40 9.42 -0.21
C ALA A 27 1.84 9.71 -0.63
N ASN A 28 2.83 9.21 0.11
CA ASN A 28 4.25 9.42 -0.19
C ASN A 28 4.66 8.78 -1.53
N TYR A 29 4.04 7.66 -1.90
CA TYR A 29 4.33 6.94 -3.15
C TYR A 29 3.31 7.20 -4.26
N ARG A 30 2.45 8.23 -4.11
CA ARG A 30 1.46 8.66 -5.11
C ARG A 30 0.48 7.54 -5.52
N VAL A 31 0.07 6.72 -4.56
CA VAL A 31 -1.02 5.77 -4.71
C VAL A 31 -2.33 6.54 -4.79
N GLU A 32 -3.21 6.23 -5.75
CA GLU A 32 -4.44 6.98 -5.98
C GLU A 32 -5.51 6.70 -4.92
N LYS A 33 -5.69 5.42 -4.59
CA LYS A 33 -6.75 4.97 -3.71
C LYS A 33 -6.30 3.83 -2.80
N VAL A 34 -6.87 3.81 -1.61
CA VAL A 34 -6.80 2.68 -0.70
C VAL A 34 -8.22 2.17 -0.47
N PHE A 35 -8.43 0.91 -0.73
CA PHE A 35 -9.69 0.21 -0.47
C PHE A 35 -9.53 -0.70 0.74
N TYR A 36 -10.61 -0.91 1.48
CA TYR A 36 -10.66 -1.94 2.51
C TYR A 36 -11.98 -2.71 2.42
N THR A 37 -11.95 -3.97 2.87
CA THR A 37 -13.14 -4.80 3.04
C THR A 37 -13.39 -5.11 4.51
N GLY A 38 -14.59 -5.60 4.82
CA GLY A 38 -14.94 -6.07 6.17
C GLY A 38 -15.23 -4.95 7.16
N ASP A 39 -15.61 -5.35 8.36
CA ASP A 39 -16.18 -4.47 9.38
C ASP A 39 -15.26 -4.17 10.57
N ARG A 40 -14.08 -4.80 10.62
CA ARG A 40 -13.16 -4.66 11.77
C ARG A 40 -12.61 -3.23 11.90
N TYR A 41 -12.24 -2.63 10.78
CA TYR A 41 -11.73 -1.26 10.77
C TYR A 41 -12.78 -0.22 11.17
N PRO A 42 -14.00 -0.19 10.57
CA PRO A 42 -15.06 0.71 11.02
C PRO A 42 -15.40 0.54 12.51
N ARG A 43 -15.58 -0.70 12.97
CA ARG A 43 -15.84 -0.97 14.39
C ARG A 43 -14.72 -0.53 15.33
N ALA A 44 -13.47 -0.61 14.89
CA ALA A 44 -12.33 -0.17 15.68
C ALA A 44 -12.28 1.37 15.80
N ILE A 45 -12.66 2.09 14.74
CA ILE A 45 -12.75 3.55 14.75
C ILE A 45 -13.88 4.02 15.69
N GLU A 46 -15.05 3.40 15.62
CA GLU A 46 -16.18 3.73 16.50
C GLU A 46 -15.86 3.59 17.99
N ARG A 47 -14.94 2.68 18.35
CA ARG A 47 -14.50 2.45 19.74
C ARG A 47 -13.38 3.37 20.20
N LYS A 48 -12.69 4.03 19.28
CA LYS A 48 -11.63 4.98 19.61
C LYS A 48 -12.21 6.39 19.69
N ASP A 49 -12.29 6.98 20.89
CA ASP A 49 -12.63 8.42 21.10
C ASP A 49 -11.60 9.38 20.45
N ARG A 50 -10.56 8.87 19.84
CA ARG A 50 -9.56 9.64 19.10
C ARG A 50 -9.41 9.06 17.71
N THR A 51 -9.78 9.86 16.73
CA THR A 51 -9.41 9.65 15.33
C THR A 51 -7.89 9.51 15.22
N VAL A 52 -7.44 8.42 14.58
CA VAL A 52 -6.05 8.29 14.14
C VAL A 52 -5.65 9.61 13.47
N ASP A 53 -4.49 10.14 13.83
CA ASP A 53 -4.01 11.44 13.33
C ASP A 53 -3.82 11.39 11.80
N MET A 54 -4.91 11.60 11.08
CA MET A 54 -4.97 11.78 9.62
C MET A 54 -4.48 13.17 9.20
N ASN A 55 -3.98 13.98 10.15
CA ASN A 55 -3.75 15.42 9.97
C ASN A 55 -2.43 15.79 9.28
N ARG A 56 -1.68 14.87 8.72
CA ARG A 56 -0.51 15.23 7.91
C ARG A 56 -0.95 15.62 6.51
N LYS A 57 -0.43 16.75 6.01
CA LYS A 57 -0.81 17.38 4.73
C LYS A 57 -0.90 16.40 3.55
N VAL A 58 -0.04 15.39 3.52
CA VAL A 58 0.11 14.45 2.40
C VAL A 58 -0.96 13.35 2.39
N SER A 59 -1.45 12.89 3.56
CA SER A 59 -2.42 11.79 3.65
C SER A 59 -3.87 12.20 3.38
N LYS A 60 -4.15 13.51 3.32
CA LYS A 60 -5.51 14.04 3.06
C LYS A 60 -5.97 13.85 1.62
N ASP A 61 -5.04 13.65 0.70
CA ASP A 61 -5.32 13.55 -0.73
C ASP A 61 -5.57 12.10 -1.17
N VAL A 62 -5.28 11.10 -0.31
CA VAL A 62 -5.54 9.70 -0.60
C VAL A 62 -6.95 9.31 -0.18
N LEU A 63 -7.74 8.88 -1.16
CA LEU A 63 -9.10 8.42 -0.91
C LEU A 63 -9.10 7.01 -0.29
N LEU A 64 -9.64 6.89 0.95
CA LEU A 64 -9.94 5.61 1.58
C LEU A 64 -11.41 5.27 1.33
N SER A 65 -11.70 4.11 0.77
CA SER A 65 -13.04 3.66 0.42
C SER A 65 -13.29 2.22 0.86
N GLU A 66 -14.49 1.97 1.37
CA GLU A 66 -14.96 0.61 1.60
C GLU A 66 -15.32 -0.06 0.27
N ALA A 67 -15.00 -1.34 0.15
CA ALA A 67 -15.41 -2.19 -0.96
C ALA A 67 -16.01 -3.49 -0.42
N GLN A 68 -17.01 -4.03 -1.09
CA GLN A 68 -17.54 -5.35 -0.73
C GLN A 68 -16.57 -6.46 -1.14
N CYS A 69 -16.01 -6.33 -2.34
CA CYS A 69 -14.99 -7.22 -2.87
C CYS A 69 -13.87 -6.40 -3.52
N LEU A 70 -12.61 -6.74 -3.25
CA LEU A 70 -11.48 -6.01 -3.82
C LEU A 70 -11.29 -6.30 -5.31
N THR A 71 -11.72 -7.46 -5.80
CA THR A 71 -11.63 -7.77 -7.23
C THR A 71 -12.63 -6.96 -8.08
N ASP A 72 -13.70 -6.42 -7.46
CA ASP A 72 -14.69 -5.62 -8.16
C ASP A 72 -14.25 -4.16 -8.39
N VAL A 73 -13.21 -3.70 -7.68
CA VAL A 73 -12.70 -2.32 -7.85
C VAL A 73 -11.65 -2.20 -8.96
N VAL A 74 -11.34 -3.31 -9.63
CA VAL A 74 -10.37 -3.36 -10.72
C VAL A 74 -10.91 -2.63 -11.95
N THR A 75 -10.12 -1.73 -12.48
CA THR A 75 -10.44 -1.01 -13.73
C THR A 75 -9.80 -1.72 -14.93
N GLU A 76 -10.19 -1.33 -16.13
CA GLU A 76 -9.63 -1.86 -17.36
C GLU A 76 -8.09 -1.72 -17.38
N ASN A 77 -7.40 -2.79 -17.75
CA ASN A 77 -5.93 -2.89 -17.78
C ASN A 77 -5.21 -2.83 -16.41
N MET A 78 -5.94 -2.91 -15.29
CA MET A 78 -5.34 -3.02 -13.97
C MET A 78 -5.07 -4.50 -13.63
N LYS A 79 -3.88 -4.79 -13.09
CA LYS A 79 -3.48 -6.13 -12.65
C LYS A 79 -3.69 -6.29 -11.16
N ILE A 80 -4.22 -7.45 -10.75
CA ILE A 80 -4.37 -7.84 -9.35
C ILE A 80 -3.08 -8.52 -8.89
N VAL A 81 -2.44 -7.98 -7.86
CA VAL A 81 -1.22 -8.52 -7.29
C VAL A 81 -1.42 -8.74 -5.79
N CYS A 82 -1.45 -9.99 -5.37
CA CYS A 82 -1.58 -10.35 -3.97
C CYS A 82 -0.21 -10.38 -3.28
N ILE A 83 -0.13 -9.84 -2.08
CA ILE A 83 1.10 -9.84 -1.27
C ILE A 83 0.92 -10.83 -0.13
N GLU A 84 1.51 -12.01 -0.27
CA GLU A 84 1.30 -13.13 0.65
C GLU A 84 2.49 -14.09 0.68
N PHE A 85 2.75 -14.70 1.85
CA PHE A 85 3.68 -15.81 1.99
C PHE A 85 3.05 -17.12 1.48
N ALA A 86 2.98 -17.28 0.17
CA ALA A 86 2.43 -18.47 -0.46
C ALA A 86 3.51 -19.31 -1.13
N ILE A 87 3.33 -20.63 -1.15
CA ILE A 87 4.20 -21.53 -1.92
C ILE A 87 4.09 -21.18 -3.40
N ASN A 88 5.21 -21.12 -4.09
CA ASN A 88 5.35 -20.71 -5.49
C ASN A 88 5.06 -19.22 -5.77
N ALA A 89 4.91 -18.38 -4.75
CA ALA A 89 4.86 -16.94 -4.94
C ALA A 89 6.21 -16.40 -5.46
N ILE A 90 6.16 -15.26 -6.15
CA ILE A 90 7.33 -14.62 -6.73
C ILE A 90 8.03 -13.76 -5.65
N PRO A 91 9.33 -13.89 -5.41
CA PRO A 91 10.01 -12.99 -4.48
C PRO A 91 10.02 -11.56 -5.03
N LEU A 92 9.69 -10.59 -4.17
CA LEU A 92 9.56 -9.19 -4.56
C LEU A 92 10.77 -8.63 -5.34
N PRO A 93 12.03 -8.95 -4.99
CA PRO A 93 13.18 -8.49 -5.79
C PRO A 93 13.18 -8.92 -7.25
N GLU A 94 12.54 -10.04 -7.58
CA GLU A 94 12.46 -10.60 -8.93
C GLU A 94 11.19 -10.19 -9.68
N TYR A 95 10.21 -9.61 -8.96
CA TYR A 95 8.92 -9.23 -9.54
C TYR A 95 9.01 -7.94 -10.35
N GLN A 96 8.44 -7.93 -11.56
CA GLN A 96 8.29 -6.74 -12.39
C GLN A 96 6.90 -6.13 -12.20
N HIS A 97 6.85 -4.92 -11.69
CA HIS A 97 5.58 -4.25 -11.41
C HIS A 97 4.86 -3.80 -12.69
N PRO A 98 3.56 -4.09 -12.84
CA PRO A 98 2.77 -3.56 -13.94
C PRO A 98 2.53 -2.05 -13.77
N ASP A 99 2.28 -1.32 -14.87
CA ASP A 99 1.97 0.11 -14.82
C ASP A 99 0.74 0.37 -13.95
N ASN A 100 -0.34 -0.39 -14.16
CA ASN A 100 -1.58 -0.28 -13.41
C ASN A 100 -1.76 -1.52 -12.52
N ALA A 101 -1.90 -1.30 -11.22
CA ALA A 101 -1.97 -2.39 -10.25
C ALA A 101 -2.91 -2.10 -9.08
N LEU A 102 -3.64 -3.13 -8.68
CA LEU A 102 -4.25 -3.24 -7.35
C LEU A 102 -3.40 -4.23 -6.53
N TYR A 103 -2.70 -3.71 -5.52
CA TYR A 103 -1.95 -4.54 -4.58
C TYR A 103 -2.83 -4.92 -3.40
N ILE A 104 -3.10 -6.21 -3.22
CA ILE A 104 -3.96 -6.73 -2.16
C ILE A 104 -3.10 -7.29 -1.03
N PHE A 105 -3.41 -6.85 0.18
CA PHE A 105 -2.79 -7.32 1.42
C PHE A 105 -3.82 -8.02 2.29
N GLY A 106 -3.43 -9.14 2.88
CA GLY A 106 -4.24 -9.90 3.82
C GLY A 106 -4.44 -9.20 5.17
N PRO A 107 -5.34 -9.73 6.01
CA PRO A 107 -5.54 -9.24 7.36
C PRO A 107 -4.30 -9.52 8.23
N GLU A 108 -4.12 -8.72 9.30
CA GLU A 108 -2.93 -8.81 10.17
C GLU A 108 -2.80 -10.15 10.91
N ASP A 109 -3.88 -10.88 11.05
CA ASP A 109 -3.98 -12.15 11.79
C ASP A 109 -4.57 -13.30 10.96
N GLY A 110 -4.37 -13.25 9.64
CA GLY A 110 -4.83 -14.28 8.71
C GLY A 110 -4.09 -14.19 7.38
N SER A 111 -4.60 -14.90 6.40
CA SER A 111 -4.08 -14.93 5.03
C SER A 111 -5.14 -14.45 4.03
N ILE A 112 -4.72 -14.15 2.81
CA ILE A 112 -5.62 -13.89 1.69
C ILE A 112 -6.35 -15.18 1.35
N GLU A 113 -7.66 -15.09 1.13
CA GLU A 113 -8.48 -16.25 0.77
C GLU A 113 -8.09 -16.79 -0.61
N GLN A 114 -8.19 -18.12 -0.78
CA GLN A 114 -7.72 -18.80 -1.99
C GLN A 114 -8.44 -18.31 -3.26
N ASP A 115 -9.70 -17.98 -3.18
CA ASP A 115 -10.49 -17.47 -4.30
C ASP A 115 -10.00 -16.10 -4.83
N ILE A 116 -9.45 -15.27 -3.97
CA ILE A 116 -8.79 -14.01 -4.35
C ILE A 116 -7.43 -14.29 -4.99
N ILE A 117 -6.67 -15.23 -4.41
CA ILE A 117 -5.40 -15.70 -4.99
C ILE A 117 -5.62 -16.25 -6.40
N ASP A 118 -6.66 -17.07 -6.60
CA ASP A 118 -6.97 -17.69 -7.89
C ASP A 118 -7.40 -16.68 -8.97
N GLN A 119 -7.92 -15.53 -8.57
CA GLN A 119 -8.27 -14.42 -9.45
C GLN A 119 -7.12 -13.43 -9.69
N SER A 120 -6.00 -13.58 -8.96
CA SER A 120 -4.88 -12.65 -9.09
C SER A 120 -4.01 -12.94 -10.31
N ASP A 121 -3.42 -11.89 -10.88
CA ASP A 121 -2.42 -12.01 -11.96
C ASP A 121 -1.06 -12.47 -11.43
N ALA A 122 -0.76 -12.20 -10.15
CA ALA A 122 0.47 -12.61 -9.49
C ALA A 122 0.30 -12.65 -7.96
N VAL A 123 1.06 -13.53 -7.34
CA VAL A 123 1.28 -13.56 -5.89
C VAL A 123 2.75 -13.28 -5.62
N VAL A 124 3.02 -12.29 -4.80
CA VAL A 124 4.38 -11.80 -4.52
C VAL A 124 4.63 -11.81 -3.01
N TYR A 125 5.83 -12.15 -2.59
CA TYR A 125 6.20 -12.10 -1.18
C TYR A 125 7.49 -11.33 -0.94
N VAL A 126 7.61 -10.71 0.24
CA VAL A 126 8.88 -10.11 0.69
C VAL A 126 9.71 -11.21 1.34
N PRO A 127 10.93 -11.52 0.84
CA PRO A 127 11.75 -12.64 1.33
C PRO A 127 12.41 -12.32 2.68
N THR A 128 11.61 -12.31 3.73
CA THR A 128 12.02 -12.11 5.13
C THR A 128 11.91 -13.40 5.93
N VAL A 129 12.52 -13.46 7.09
CA VAL A 129 12.50 -14.65 7.97
C VAL A 129 11.20 -14.80 8.77
N GLY A 130 10.23 -13.91 8.58
CA GLY A 130 8.92 -13.94 9.26
C GLY A 130 7.97 -12.90 8.68
N CYS A 131 6.71 -12.94 9.12
CA CYS A 131 5.69 -12.01 8.67
C CYS A 131 6.00 -10.58 9.12
N MET A 132 5.87 -9.65 8.18
CA MET A 132 6.02 -8.22 8.45
C MET A 132 4.69 -7.59 8.91
N ASN A 133 4.78 -6.47 9.61
CA ASN A 133 3.61 -5.63 9.87
C ASN A 133 3.00 -5.14 8.54
N LEU A 134 1.67 -5.02 8.48
CA LEU A 134 0.93 -4.62 7.29
C LEU A 134 1.47 -3.32 6.65
N SER A 135 1.62 -2.27 7.44
CA SER A 135 2.10 -0.99 6.90
C SER A 135 3.57 -1.02 6.49
N ALA A 136 4.39 -1.84 7.15
CA ALA A 136 5.77 -2.08 6.74
C ALA A 136 5.84 -2.82 5.40
N SER A 137 5.01 -3.84 5.20
CA SER A 137 4.90 -4.56 3.92
C SER A 137 4.50 -3.64 2.78
N VAL A 138 3.52 -2.75 3.01
CA VAL A 138 3.10 -1.75 2.03
C VAL A 138 4.26 -0.80 1.68
N ASN A 139 5.00 -0.30 2.66
CA ASN A 139 6.14 0.58 2.40
C ASN A 139 7.23 -0.11 1.59
N VAL A 140 7.58 -1.36 1.93
CA VAL A 140 8.60 -2.12 1.21
C VAL A 140 8.18 -2.38 -0.23
N LEU A 141 6.94 -2.80 -0.47
CA LEU A 141 6.40 -3.01 -1.81
C LEU A 141 6.46 -1.73 -2.65
N LEU A 142 5.96 -0.62 -2.10
CA LEU A 142 5.90 0.65 -2.82
C LEU A 142 7.29 1.23 -3.07
N TYR A 143 8.25 1.03 -2.16
CA TYR A 143 9.64 1.40 -2.38
C TYR A 143 10.28 0.56 -3.50
N ASP A 144 10.07 -0.76 -3.50
CA ASP A 144 10.59 -1.64 -4.56
C ASP A 144 10.00 -1.24 -5.92
N ARG A 145 8.69 -0.95 -5.96
CA ARG A 145 8.04 -0.44 -7.17
C ARG A 145 8.67 0.88 -7.65
N LEU A 146 8.86 1.84 -6.75
CA LEU A 146 9.49 3.12 -7.09
C LEU A 146 10.91 2.92 -7.61
N PHE A 147 11.70 2.11 -6.91
CA PHE A 147 13.09 1.82 -7.29
C PHE A 147 13.22 1.18 -8.68
N LYS A 148 12.29 0.31 -9.04
CA LYS A 148 12.24 -0.38 -10.34
C LYS A 148 11.56 0.44 -11.44
N SER A 149 10.89 1.55 -11.09
CA SER A 149 10.18 2.38 -12.06
C SER A 149 11.11 3.33 -12.79
N ALA A 150 10.70 3.74 -14.00
CA ALA A 150 11.38 4.82 -14.72
C ALA A 150 11.12 6.21 -14.11
N ASP A 151 10.20 6.31 -13.15
CA ASP A 151 9.77 7.55 -12.51
C ASP A 151 10.56 7.87 -11.22
N TYR A 152 11.63 7.11 -10.94
CA TYR A 152 12.51 7.41 -9.82
C TYR A 152 13.27 8.72 -10.05
N HIS A 153 12.96 9.70 -9.25
CA HIS A 153 13.62 11.00 -9.27
C HIS A 153 14.21 11.33 -7.91
N ALA A 154 15.53 11.51 -7.86
CA ALA A 154 16.23 11.99 -6.68
C ALA A 154 16.85 13.35 -6.99
N SER A 155 16.56 14.36 -6.18
CA SER A 155 17.14 15.70 -6.33
C SER A 155 17.14 16.47 -5.02
N ASN A 156 18.03 17.44 -4.92
CA ASN A 156 18.02 18.39 -3.80
C ASN A 156 16.73 19.23 -3.76
N THR A 157 16.10 19.46 -4.91
CA THR A 157 14.80 20.13 -5.00
C THR A 157 13.73 19.30 -4.30
N LEU A 158 13.66 17.99 -4.56
CA LEU A 158 12.72 17.10 -3.87
C LEU A 158 12.92 17.16 -2.34
N ILE A 159 14.17 17.17 -1.89
CA ILE A 159 14.50 17.26 -0.45
C ILE A 159 14.05 18.61 0.12
N SER A 160 14.40 19.71 -0.55
CA SER A 160 14.10 21.05 -0.05
C SER A 160 12.60 21.37 0.02
N GLU A 161 11.82 20.84 -0.91
CA GLU A 161 10.37 21.03 -0.97
C GLU A 161 9.59 20.17 0.04
N ASN A 162 10.15 18.99 0.42
CA ASN A 162 9.43 18.01 1.22
C ASN A 162 10.00 17.78 2.63
N ARG A 163 11.17 18.34 2.95
CA ARG A 163 11.75 18.27 4.31
C ARG A 163 10.94 19.08 5.31
N ASP A 164 11.01 18.70 6.58
CA ASP A 164 10.37 19.45 7.66
C ASP A 164 10.91 20.88 7.74
N THR A 165 10.07 21.82 8.12
CA THR A 165 10.37 23.28 8.18
C THR A 165 11.62 23.59 9.01
N ASN A 166 11.89 22.78 10.03
CA ASN A 166 13.04 22.94 10.93
C ASN A 166 14.28 22.13 10.49
N ASN A 167 14.17 21.33 9.43
CA ASN A 167 15.28 20.54 8.92
C ASN A 167 16.17 21.41 8.00
N ARG A 168 17.38 21.71 8.45
CA ARG A 168 18.40 22.48 7.70
C ARG A 168 19.67 21.67 7.45
N LEU A 169 19.58 20.33 7.56
CA LEU A 169 20.75 19.47 7.41
C LEU A 169 21.25 19.47 5.97
N GLU A 170 22.57 19.52 5.83
CA GLU A 170 23.30 19.35 4.58
C GLU A 170 24.44 18.37 4.79
N VAL A 171 24.70 17.51 3.81
CA VAL A 171 25.84 16.59 3.82
C VAL A 171 26.99 17.28 3.09
N LEU A 172 28.14 17.40 3.77
CA LEU A 172 29.38 18.00 3.25
C LEU A 172 30.13 17.03 2.37
#